data_4338a2ce87d37e63c4d7ecd93bbf4761
#
_entry.id   4338a2ce87d37e63c4d7ecd93bbf4761
#
_cell.length_a   1.000
_cell.length_b   1.000
_cell.length_c   1.000
_cell.angle_alpha   90.00
_cell.angle_beta   90.00
_cell.angle_gamma   90.00
#
_symmetry.space_group_name_H-M   'P 1'
#
loop_
_entity.id
_entity.type
_entity.pdbx_description
1 polymer ?
#
loop_
_entity_poly.entity_id
_entity_poly.type
_entity_poly.pdbx_seq_one_letter_code
_entity_poly.pdbx_strand_id
1 'polypeptide(L)'
;YYILDLRPKNSFIRWAVDQGLTVFVISWVNPDETLAAKTFEDYMFGAPLCALDAIEQATGEREVNVIGYCLGGTLLAATLAYMAEKGDDRFQSATYFTSMIDFTEAGELGVFIDDEQLTSLEERMNERGYLEGHEMATTFNMLRANDLIWSFVINNYLLGKEPVPFDLLYWNSDSTRMPAAMHNFYLRKMYLENKLIEPGGLEFGGAPINLGSIKTPTFILSTREDHIAPWKSTYAGVNTYGGPVKFCLAASGHIAGV
;
A
#
# COMPACT_ATOMS: atom_id res chain seq x y z
N TYR A 1 2.39 5.84 7.29
CA TYR A 1 2.32 5.05 8.55
C TYR A 1 1.34 5.66 9.55
N TYR A 2 1.25 6.98 9.66
CA TYR A 2 0.45 7.61 10.71
C TYR A 2 -1.08 7.61 10.45
N ILE A 3 -1.54 7.11 9.31
CA ILE A 3 -2.97 6.84 9.10
C ILE A 3 -3.55 5.89 10.17
N LEU A 4 -2.73 4.97 10.66
CA LEU A 4 -3.10 4.04 11.72
C LEU A 4 -2.83 4.59 13.13
N ASP A 5 -2.35 5.84 13.24
CA ASP A 5 -2.00 6.50 14.50
C ASP A 5 -2.26 8.01 14.43
N LEU A 6 -3.49 8.41 14.05
CA LEU A 6 -3.84 9.82 13.85
C LEU A 6 -3.94 10.59 15.18
N ARG A 7 -4.54 9.98 16.18
CA ARG A 7 -4.69 10.51 17.55
C ARG A 7 -5.06 9.40 18.52
N PRO A 8 -4.94 9.62 19.84
CA PRO A 8 -5.15 8.56 20.85
C PRO A 8 -6.46 7.78 20.76
N LYS A 9 -7.53 8.40 20.25
CA LYS A 9 -8.84 7.75 20.07
C LYS A 9 -8.95 6.96 18.77
N ASN A 10 -8.10 7.27 17.78
CA ASN A 10 -8.09 6.71 16.44
C ASN A 10 -6.70 6.15 16.14
N SER A 11 -6.15 5.35 17.06
CA SER A 11 -4.83 4.75 16.91
C SER A 11 -4.94 3.24 17.03
N PHE A 12 -4.76 2.56 15.90
CA PHE A 12 -4.57 1.11 15.86
C PHE A 12 -3.27 0.70 16.56
N ILE A 13 -2.21 1.51 16.40
CA ILE A 13 -0.91 1.26 17.03
C ILE A 13 -1.05 1.26 18.55
N ARG A 14 -1.70 2.28 19.12
CA ARG A 14 -1.96 2.36 20.55
C ARG A 14 -2.80 1.18 21.04
N TRP A 15 -3.86 0.85 20.30
CA TRP A 15 -4.69 -0.30 20.64
C TRP A 15 -3.85 -1.59 20.70
N ALA A 16 -2.99 -1.83 19.73
CA ALA A 16 -2.13 -3.02 19.72
C ALA A 16 -1.16 -3.04 20.93
N VAL A 17 -0.57 -1.90 21.26
CA VAL A 17 0.29 -1.77 22.45
C VAL A 17 -0.49 -2.03 23.72
N ASP A 18 -1.72 -1.50 23.84
CA ASP A 18 -2.60 -1.72 24.98
C ASP A 18 -3.04 -3.20 25.13
N GLN A 19 -2.97 -3.99 24.03
CA GLN A 19 -3.15 -5.46 24.06
C GLN A 19 -1.88 -6.22 24.48
N GLY A 20 -0.80 -5.51 24.81
CA GLY A 20 0.48 -6.12 25.24
C GLY A 20 1.42 -6.50 24.09
N LEU A 21 1.16 -6.01 22.88
CA LEU A 21 2.03 -6.25 21.72
C LEU A 21 3.14 -5.21 21.66
N THR A 22 4.36 -5.62 21.34
CA THR A 22 5.43 -4.70 20.92
C THR A 22 5.23 -4.37 19.43
N VAL A 23 5.13 -3.09 19.09
CA VAL A 23 4.82 -2.65 17.73
C VAL A 23 6.00 -1.88 17.14
N PHE A 24 6.44 -2.30 15.96
CA PHE A 24 7.40 -1.59 15.13
C PHE A 24 6.70 -1.05 13.90
N VAL A 25 6.95 0.20 13.56
CA VAL A 25 6.32 0.87 12.42
C VAL A 25 7.39 1.39 11.48
N ILE A 26 7.34 0.94 10.22
CA ILE A 26 8.21 1.46 9.17
C ILE A 26 7.74 2.86 8.81
N SER A 27 8.64 3.84 8.93
CA SER A 27 8.41 5.23 8.54
C SER A 27 9.24 5.57 7.31
N TRP A 28 8.56 5.96 6.24
CA TRP A 28 9.19 6.29 4.98
C TRP A 28 9.61 7.76 4.94
N VAL A 29 10.80 8.00 4.39
CA VAL A 29 11.22 9.36 4.04
C VAL A 29 10.41 9.84 2.84
N ASN A 30 9.91 11.08 2.87
CA ASN A 30 9.28 11.69 1.71
C ASN A 30 10.36 11.93 0.63
N PRO A 31 10.32 11.25 -0.53
CA PRO A 31 11.42 11.26 -1.47
C PRO A 31 11.60 12.63 -2.16
N ASP A 32 12.84 12.90 -2.47
CA ASP A 32 13.29 13.99 -3.33
C ASP A 32 14.09 13.44 -4.52
N GLU A 33 14.73 14.30 -5.30
CA GLU A 33 15.53 13.92 -6.46
C GLU A 33 16.71 12.99 -6.13
N THR A 34 17.20 12.98 -4.90
CA THR A 34 18.31 12.10 -4.47
C THR A 34 17.87 10.63 -4.40
N LEU A 35 16.58 10.39 -4.27
CA LEU A 35 15.98 9.07 -4.21
C LEU A 35 15.34 8.63 -5.53
N ALA A 36 15.52 9.39 -6.63
CA ALA A 36 14.90 9.14 -7.93
C ALA A 36 15.09 7.70 -8.46
N ALA A 37 16.27 7.14 -8.22
CA ALA A 37 16.66 5.79 -8.67
C ALA A 37 16.19 4.65 -7.73
N LYS A 38 15.53 4.98 -6.61
CA LYS A 38 15.03 3.94 -5.69
C LYS A 38 13.93 3.12 -6.35
N THR A 39 14.18 1.82 -6.45
CA THR A 39 13.30 0.84 -7.09
C THR A 39 12.31 0.22 -6.11
N PHE A 40 11.33 -0.51 -6.61
CA PHE A 40 10.42 -1.32 -5.78
C PHE A 40 11.20 -2.36 -4.95
N GLU A 41 12.24 -2.94 -5.54
CA GLU A 41 13.15 -3.87 -4.89
C GLU A 41 13.92 -3.21 -3.73
N ASP A 42 14.41 -1.97 -3.92
CA ASP A 42 15.07 -1.22 -2.85
C ASP A 42 14.16 -1.02 -1.63
N TYR A 43 12.86 -0.77 -1.87
CA TYR A 43 11.87 -0.65 -0.79
C TYR A 43 11.62 -1.98 -0.09
N MET A 44 11.63 -3.09 -0.81
CA MET A 44 11.47 -4.42 -0.26
C MET A 44 12.65 -4.79 0.66
N PHE A 45 13.88 -4.57 0.21
CA PHE A 45 15.09 -4.87 0.98
C PHE A 45 15.33 -3.86 2.11
N GLY A 46 15.16 -2.58 1.82
CA GLY A 46 15.46 -1.49 2.75
C GLY A 46 14.42 -1.27 3.84
N ALA A 47 13.26 -1.95 3.78
CA ALA A 47 12.22 -1.79 4.78
C ALA A 47 11.77 -3.13 5.39
N PRO A 48 10.89 -3.95 4.82
CA PRO A 48 10.42 -5.16 5.51
C PRO A 48 11.57 -6.10 5.93
N LEU A 49 12.53 -6.35 5.06
CA LEU A 49 13.65 -7.24 5.36
C LEU A 49 14.63 -6.61 6.34
N CYS A 50 14.98 -5.35 6.16
CA CYS A 50 15.83 -4.60 7.10
C CYS A 50 15.15 -4.45 8.48
N ALA A 51 13.83 -4.30 8.52
CA ALA A 51 13.09 -4.24 9.78
C ALA A 51 13.16 -5.54 10.58
N LEU A 52 13.13 -6.70 9.91
CA LEU A 52 13.34 -8.01 10.58
C LEU A 52 14.68 -8.05 11.30
N ASP A 53 15.75 -7.64 10.63
CA ASP A 53 17.10 -7.61 11.23
C ASP A 53 17.18 -6.63 12.40
N ALA A 54 16.55 -5.45 12.27
CA ALA A 54 16.50 -4.46 13.33
C ALA A 54 15.70 -4.93 14.55
N ILE A 55 14.59 -5.63 14.34
CA ILE A 55 13.78 -6.22 15.41
C ILE A 55 14.57 -7.28 16.16
N GLU A 56 15.21 -8.20 15.44
CA GLU A 56 16.04 -9.24 16.03
C GLU A 56 17.19 -8.66 16.87
N GLN A 57 17.86 -7.62 16.37
CA GLN A 57 18.91 -6.90 17.12
C GLN A 57 18.38 -6.20 18.37
N ALA A 58 17.20 -5.60 18.30
CA ALA A 58 16.64 -4.82 19.40
C ALA A 58 16.00 -5.68 20.50
N THR A 59 15.43 -6.82 20.14
CA THR A 59 14.59 -7.63 21.04
C THR A 59 15.13 -9.03 21.28
N GLY A 60 15.94 -9.54 20.39
CA GLY A 60 16.33 -10.96 20.34
C GLY A 60 15.25 -11.87 19.71
N GLU A 61 14.08 -11.31 19.36
CA GLU A 61 12.99 -12.08 18.74
C GLU A 61 13.18 -12.12 17.22
N ARG A 62 13.18 -13.33 16.71
CA ARG A 62 13.33 -13.59 15.28
C ARG A 62 11.98 -13.67 14.55
N GLU A 63 10.96 -14.15 15.23
CA GLU A 63 9.64 -14.42 14.68
C GLU A 63 8.71 -13.24 14.93
N VAL A 64 8.12 -12.71 13.86
CA VAL A 64 7.23 -11.56 13.94
C VAL A 64 5.95 -11.76 13.14
N ASN A 65 4.90 -11.05 13.51
CA ASN A 65 3.70 -10.90 12.71
C ASN A 65 3.77 -9.60 11.94
N VAL A 66 3.32 -9.59 10.70
CA VAL A 66 3.46 -8.42 9.82
C VAL A 66 2.12 -7.94 9.31
N ILE A 67 1.98 -6.62 9.18
CA ILE A 67 0.78 -5.98 8.63
C ILE A 67 1.20 -5.10 7.45
N GLY A 68 0.55 -5.29 6.30
CA GLY A 68 0.68 -4.44 5.13
C GLY A 68 -0.64 -3.74 4.82
N TYR A 69 -0.62 -2.41 4.68
CA TYR A 69 -1.77 -1.61 4.33
C TYR A 69 -1.62 -1.02 2.93
N CYS A 70 -2.64 -1.17 2.08
CA CYS A 70 -2.68 -0.64 0.71
C CYS A 70 -1.44 -1.06 -0.10
N LEU A 71 -0.68 -0.14 -0.71
CA LEU A 71 0.59 -0.42 -1.40
C LEU A 71 1.60 -1.16 -0.51
N GLY A 72 1.58 -0.90 0.81
CA GLY A 72 2.40 -1.65 1.77
C GLY A 72 2.08 -3.13 1.81
N GLY A 73 0.84 -3.54 1.57
CA GLY A 73 0.47 -4.94 1.45
C GLY A 73 0.92 -5.55 0.12
N THR A 74 0.86 -4.81 -0.98
CA THR A 74 1.42 -5.25 -2.27
C THR A 74 2.93 -5.51 -2.15
N LEU A 75 3.66 -4.58 -1.50
CA LEU A 75 5.08 -4.74 -1.20
C LEU A 75 5.33 -5.96 -0.29
N LEU A 76 4.49 -6.15 0.72
CA LEU A 76 4.57 -7.30 1.63
C LEU A 76 4.35 -8.63 0.90
N ALA A 77 3.39 -8.71 -0.03
CA ALA A 77 3.15 -9.91 -0.82
C ALA A 77 4.38 -10.30 -1.65
N ALA A 78 5.00 -9.32 -2.31
CA ALA A 78 6.25 -9.53 -3.05
C ALA A 78 7.39 -9.97 -2.12
N THR A 79 7.50 -9.35 -0.94
CA THR A 79 8.50 -9.69 0.08
C THR A 79 8.32 -11.13 0.58
N LEU A 80 7.10 -11.55 0.92
CA LEU A 80 6.82 -12.91 1.38
C LEU A 80 7.09 -13.96 0.30
N ALA A 81 6.79 -13.67 -0.96
CA ALA A 81 7.10 -14.57 -2.07
C ALA A 81 8.63 -14.72 -2.24
N TYR A 82 9.37 -13.62 -2.14
CA TYR A 82 10.84 -13.63 -2.14
C TYR A 82 11.40 -14.44 -0.97
N MET A 83 10.89 -14.20 0.25
CA MET A 83 11.33 -14.92 1.45
C MET A 83 11.04 -16.43 1.35
N ALA A 84 9.88 -16.80 0.81
CA ALA A 84 9.54 -18.21 0.57
C ALA A 84 10.53 -18.89 -0.39
N GLU A 85 10.96 -18.19 -1.44
CA GLU A 85 11.96 -18.70 -2.38
C GLU A 85 13.36 -18.82 -1.74
N LYS A 86 13.68 -17.92 -0.79
CA LYS A 86 14.96 -17.96 -0.04
C LYS A 86 14.92 -18.87 1.20
N GLY A 87 13.77 -19.45 1.54
CA GLY A 87 13.58 -20.26 2.74
C GLY A 87 13.64 -19.46 4.05
N ASP A 88 13.30 -18.16 4.01
CA ASP A 88 13.21 -17.29 5.17
C ASP A 88 11.78 -17.32 5.73
N ASP A 89 11.62 -17.80 6.96
CA ASP A 89 10.34 -18.05 7.63
C ASP A 89 10.06 -17.12 8.82
N ARG A 90 10.78 -16.01 8.92
CA ARG A 90 10.69 -15.09 10.06
C ARG A 90 9.32 -14.40 10.20
N PHE A 91 8.53 -14.28 9.14
CA PHE A 91 7.14 -13.82 9.23
C PHE A 91 6.19 -14.98 9.54
N GLN A 92 5.64 -15.01 10.75
CA GLN A 92 4.78 -16.08 11.26
C GLN A 92 3.32 -15.92 10.83
N SER A 93 2.86 -14.71 10.63
CA SER A 93 1.56 -14.39 10.04
C SER A 93 1.60 -13.09 9.29
N ALA A 94 0.76 -12.96 8.26
CA ALA A 94 0.61 -11.75 7.48
C ALA A 94 -0.84 -11.25 7.53
N THR A 95 -1.00 -9.96 7.76
CA THR A 95 -2.29 -9.27 7.69
C THR A 95 -2.25 -8.22 6.58
N TYR A 96 -3.24 -8.26 5.71
CA TYR A 96 -3.40 -7.30 4.62
C TYR A 96 -4.63 -6.44 4.85
N PHE A 97 -4.46 -5.14 4.87
CA PHE A 97 -5.54 -4.18 4.91
C PHE A 97 -5.72 -3.53 3.54
N THR A 98 -6.85 -3.76 2.89
CA THR A 98 -7.24 -3.14 1.61
C THR A 98 -6.09 -3.11 0.58
N SER A 99 -5.49 -4.27 0.34
CA SER A 99 -4.29 -4.42 -0.52
C SER A 99 -4.57 -5.28 -1.73
N MET A 100 -4.11 -4.86 -2.89
CA MET A 100 -4.21 -5.62 -4.13
C MET A 100 -2.94 -6.40 -4.44
N ILE A 101 -3.13 -7.59 -5.01
CA ILE A 101 -2.08 -8.39 -5.66
C ILE A 101 -2.45 -8.75 -7.09
N ASP A 102 -3.71 -8.59 -7.44
CA ASP A 102 -4.27 -8.74 -8.78
C ASP A 102 -4.86 -7.40 -9.21
N PHE A 103 -4.37 -6.86 -10.30
CA PHE A 103 -4.73 -5.55 -10.82
C PHE A 103 -5.67 -5.62 -12.03
N THR A 104 -6.27 -6.79 -12.29
CA THR A 104 -7.26 -6.97 -13.36
C THR A 104 -8.45 -6.01 -13.20
N GLU A 105 -8.93 -5.83 -11.97
CA GLU A 105 -9.95 -4.82 -11.63
C GLU A 105 -9.29 -3.78 -10.70
N ALA A 106 -8.47 -2.88 -11.26
CA ALA A 106 -7.65 -1.93 -10.50
C ALA A 106 -8.43 -0.73 -9.92
N GLY A 107 -9.76 -0.83 -9.86
CA GLY A 107 -10.62 0.24 -9.36
C GLY A 107 -10.66 1.45 -10.29
N GLU A 108 -11.06 2.59 -9.73
CA GLU A 108 -11.22 3.82 -10.50
C GLU A 108 -9.91 4.39 -11.03
N LEU A 109 -8.76 4.04 -10.41
CA LEU A 109 -7.44 4.43 -10.92
C LEU A 109 -7.14 3.86 -12.30
N GLY A 110 -7.77 2.73 -12.67
CA GLY A 110 -7.58 2.11 -13.99
C GLY A 110 -7.87 3.03 -15.18
N VAL A 111 -8.70 4.06 -15.01
CA VAL A 111 -8.99 5.03 -16.08
C VAL A 111 -7.79 5.91 -16.46
N PHE A 112 -6.78 5.98 -15.62
CA PHE A 112 -5.53 6.72 -15.86
C PHE A 112 -4.37 5.82 -16.28
N ILE A 113 -4.62 4.52 -16.49
CA ILE A 113 -3.58 3.51 -16.74
C ILE A 113 -3.70 3.01 -18.18
N ASP A 114 -2.99 3.64 -19.08
CA ASP A 114 -2.71 3.16 -20.42
C ASP A 114 -1.28 3.55 -20.83
N ASP A 115 -0.78 2.99 -21.93
CA ASP A 115 0.60 3.20 -22.38
C ASP A 115 0.93 4.67 -22.68
N GLU A 116 0.00 5.44 -23.24
CA GLU A 116 0.24 6.83 -23.61
C GLU A 116 0.31 7.72 -22.36
N GLN A 117 -0.66 7.56 -21.46
CA GLN A 117 -0.69 8.31 -20.19
C GLN A 117 0.53 7.98 -19.31
N LEU A 118 0.87 6.69 -19.19
CA LEU A 118 2.04 6.27 -18.43
C LEU A 118 3.34 6.80 -19.02
N THR A 119 3.52 6.76 -20.33
CA THR A 119 4.71 7.31 -20.99
C THR A 119 4.87 8.80 -20.71
N SER A 120 3.79 9.57 -20.84
CA SER A 120 3.81 11.00 -20.52
C SER A 120 4.11 11.28 -19.04
N LEU A 121 3.60 10.45 -18.14
CA LEU A 121 3.87 10.57 -16.71
C LEU A 121 5.33 10.23 -16.39
N GLU A 122 5.86 9.15 -16.98
CA GLU A 122 7.25 8.71 -16.86
C GLU A 122 8.24 9.79 -17.28
N GLU A 123 7.99 10.46 -18.42
CA GLU A 123 8.82 11.57 -18.89
C GLU A 123 8.90 12.68 -17.83
N ARG A 124 7.75 13.13 -17.32
CA ARG A 124 7.71 14.18 -16.29
C ARG A 124 8.40 13.77 -14.98
N MET A 125 8.18 12.52 -14.53
CA MET A 125 8.82 12.03 -13.33
C MET A 125 10.33 11.86 -13.49
N ASN A 126 10.79 11.42 -14.67
CA ASN A 126 12.22 11.27 -14.94
C ASN A 126 12.96 12.60 -14.97
N GLU A 127 12.30 13.69 -15.41
CA GLU A 127 12.88 15.03 -15.35
C GLU A 127 13.07 15.53 -13.91
N ARG A 128 12.13 15.22 -13.01
CA ARG A 128 12.13 15.69 -11.61
C ARG A 128 12.78 14.72 -10.63
N GLY A 129 12.78 13.45 -10.96
CA GLY A 129 13.21 12.36 -10.09
C GLY A 129 12.09 11.76 -9.23
N TYR A 130 10.90 12.34 -9.21
CA TYR A 130 9.77 11.86 -8.41
C TYR A 130 8.41 12.34 -8.94
N LEU A 131 7.33 11.67 -8.53
CA LEU A 131 5.97 12.17 -8.66
C LEU A 131 5.69 13.17 -7.55
N GLU A 132 5.19 14.35 -7.91
CA GLU A 132 4.79 15.37 -6.93
C GLU A 132 3.56 14.92 -6.13
N GLY A 133 3.61 15.17 -4.83
CA GLY A 133 2.51 14.80 -3.94
C GLY A 133 1.17 15.44 -4.32
N HIS A 134 1.17 16.68 -4.83
CA HIS A 134 -0.05 17.35 -5.25
C HIS A 134 -0.68 16.72 -6.52
N GLU A 135 0.11 16.13 -7.41
CA GLU A 135 -0.42 15.42 -8.61
C GLU A 135 -1.16 14.15 -8.16
N MET A 136 -0.59 13.42 -7.21
CA MET A 136 -1.26 12.27 -6.60
C MET A 136 -2.53 12.68 -5.85
N ALA A 137 -2.47 13.70 -5.01
CA ALA A 137 -3.62 14.22 -4.28
C ALA A 137 -4.74 14.67 -5.25
N THR A 138 -4.38 15.33 -6.34
CA THR A 138 -5.35 15.74 -7.37
C THR A 138 -6.03 14.55 -8.01
N THR A 139 -5.27 13.50 -8.38
CA THR A 139 -5.82 12.27 -8.96
C THR A 139 -6.83 11.63 -8.00
N PHE A 140 -6.47 11.42 -6.74
CA PHE A 140 -7.39 10.85 -5.75
C PHE A 140 -8.61 11.73 -5.47
N ASN A 141 -8.46 13.05 -5.44
CA ASN A 141 -9.59 13.97 -5.28
C ASN A 141 -10.55 13.90 -6.48
N MET A 142 -10.04 13.74 -7.70
CA MET A 142 -10.87 13.59 -8.90
C MET A 142 -11.69 12.31 -8.89
N LEU A 143 -11.15 11.20 -8.38
CA LEU A 143 -11.88 9.93 -8.25
C LEU A 143 -13.07 10.03 -7.29
N ARG A 144 -13.02 10.91 -6.31
CA ARG A 144 -14.09 11.17 -5.34
C ARG A 144 -14.53 12.65 -5.34
N ALA A 145 -14.62 13.24 -6.52
CA ALA A 145 -14.90 14.68 -6.67
C ALA A 145 -16.17 15.13 -5.93
N ASN A 146 -17.22 14.33 -5.88
CA ASN A 146 -18.43 14.66 -5.16
C ASN A 146 -18.20 14.82 -3.64
N ASP A 147 -17.37 13.97 -3.06
CA ASP A 147 -17.10 13.95 -1.62
C ASP A 147 -15.97 14.92 -1.25
N LEU A 148 -14.90 14.96 -2.04
CA LEU A 148 -13.66 15.67 -1.71
C LEU A 148 -13.53 17.06 -2.33
N ILE A 149 -14.36 17.41 -3.31
CA ILE A 149 -14.36 18.72 -3.96
C ILE A 149 -15.72 19.39 -3.82
N TRP A 150 -16.74 18.82 -4.44
CA TRP A 150 -18.06 19.48 -4.53
C TRP A 150 -18.77 19.60 -3.20
N SER A 151 -18.61 18.66 -2.30
CA SER A 151 -19.15 18.75 -0.93
C SER A 151 -18.63 19.98 -0.19
N PHE A 152 -17.32 20.27 -0.32
CA PHE A 152 -16.72 21.47 0.29
C PHE A 152 -17.14 22.76 -0.41
N VAL A 153 -17.20 22.76 -1.74
CA VAL A 153 -17.69 23.91 -2.50
C VAL A 153 -19.11 24.26 -2.06
N ILE A 154 -20.00 23.27 -1.97
CA ILE A 154 -21.40 23.52 -1.57
C ILE A 154 -21.49 23.94 -0.12
N ASN A 155 -20.95 23.18 0.82
CA ASN A 155 -21.14 23.44 2.24
C ASN A 155 -20.36 24.64 2.76
N ASN A 156 -19.09 24.78 2.40
CA ASN A 156 -18.23 25.81 2.97
C ASN A 156 -18.25 27.10 2.17
N TYR A 157 -18.17 27.03 0.82
CA TYR A 157 -18.17 28.22 0.00
C TYR A 157 -19.59 28.77 -0.27
N LEU A 158 -20.51 27.94 -0.76
CA LEU A 158 -21.86 28.42 -1.12
C LEU A 158 -22.77 28.61 0.09
N LEU A 159 -22.73 27.70 1.07
CA LEU A 159 -23.60 27.76 2.24
C LEU A 159 -22.94 28.44 3.46
N GLY A 160 -21.65 28.80 3.37
CA GLY A 160 -20.91 29.49 4.42
C GLY A 160 -20.79 28.70 5.74
N LYS A 161 -20.89 27.36 5.68
CA LYS A 161 -20.69 26.53 6.87
C LYS A 161 -19.22 26.44 7.23
N GLU A 162 -18.90 26.50 8.50
CA GLU A 162 -17.56 26.27 9.00
C GLU A 162 -17.09 24.84 8.65
N PRO A 163 -15.83 24.66 8.16
CA PRO A 163 -15.25 23.34 7.94
C PRO A 163 -15.21 22.55 9.26
N VAL A 164 -15.70 21.32 9.24
CA VAL A 164 -15.58 20.43 10.39
C VAL A 164 -14.12 19.94 10.48
N PRO A 165 -13.39 20.21 11.59
CA PRO A 165 -12.06 19.67 11.77
C PRO A 165 -12.09 18.15 11.80
N PHE A 166 -11.40 17.51 10.86
CA PHE A 166 -11.37 16.07 10.72
C PHE A 166 -9.94 15.59 10.45
N ASP A 167 -9.43 14.74 11.31
CA ASP A 167 -8.04 14.27 11.28
C ASP A 167 -7.64 13.56 9.98
N LEU A 168 -8.55 12.78 9.39
CA LEU A 168 -8.34 12.13 8.09
C LEU A 168 -8.15 13.14 6.95
N LEU A 169 -8.84 14.29 6.99
CA LEU A 169 -8.65 15.33 5.99
C LEU A 169 -7.27 15.96 6.07
N TYR A 170 -6.76 16.17 7.29
CA TYR A 170 -5.39 16.63 7.49
C TYR A 170 -4.38 15.63 6.93
N TRP A 171 -4.52 14.35 7.27
CA TRP A 171 -3.68 13.28 6.73
C TRP A 171 -3.74 13.22 5.19
N ASN A 172 -4.94 13.32 4.61
CA ASN A 172 -5.13 13.28 3.15
C ASN A 172 -4.49 14.49 2.43
N SER A 173 -4.41 15.63 3.10
CA SER A 173 -3.74 16.82 2.56
C SER A 173 -2.22 16.79 2.70
N ASP A 174 -1.70 15.95 3.58
CA ASP A 174 -0.26 15.73 3.77
C ASP A 174 0.25 14.71 2.75
N SER A 175 0.37 15.19 1.52
CA SER A 175 0.69 14.34 0.37
C SER A 175 2.14 13.88 0.36
N THR A 176 2.35 12.63 -0.05
CA THR A 176 3.65 11.99 -0.16
C THR A 176 4.06 11.91 -1.63
N ARG A 177 5.34 12.18 -1.91
CA ARG A 177 5.95 11.95 -3.22
C ARG A 177 6.26 10.47 -3.44
N MET A 178 6.50 10.10 -4.69
CA MET A 178 6.93 8.75 -5.07
C MET A 178 8.19 8.83 -5.94
N PRO A 179 9.26 8.07 -5.65
CA PRO A 179 10.46 8.05 -6.50
C PRO A 179 10.13 7.59 -7.92
N ALA A 180 10.73 8.23 -8.92
CA ALA A 180 10.42 7.96 -10.32
C ALA A 180 10.58 6.47 -10.69
N ALA A 181 11.70 5.85 -10.35
CA ALA A 181 11.96 4.46 -10.69
C ALA A 181 10.94 3.49 -10.06
N MET A 182 10.65 3.65 -8.75
CA MET A 182 9.69 2.81 -8.05
C MET A 182 8.28 3.00 -8.60
N HIS A 183 7.84 4.24 -8.83
CA HIS A 183 6.48 4.53 -9.24
C HIS A 183 6.21 4.07 -10.69
N ASN A 184 7.15 4.33 -11.61
CA ASN A 184 7.09 3.84 -12.98
C ASN A 184 6.98 2.31 -13.02
N PHE A 185 7.82 1.62 -12.24
CA PHE A 185 7.74 0.17 -12.12
C PHE A 185 6.37 -0.29 -11.62
N TYR A 186 5.86 0.33 -10.55
CA TYR A 186 4.58 -0.04 -9.94
C TYR A 186 3.42 0.13 -10.90
N LEU A 187 3.33 1.29 -11.58
CA LEU A 187 2.24 1.54 -12.53
C LEU A 187 2.33 0.63 -13.76
N ARG A 188 3.51 0.45 -14.32
CA ARG A 188 3.67 -0.34 -15.54
C ARG A 188 3.58 -1.84 -15.26
N LYS A 189 4.37 -2.36 -14.31
CA LYS A 189 4.45 -3.80 -14.07
C LYS A 189 3.27 -4.38 -13.30
N MET A 190 2.67 -3.62 -12.40
CA MET A 190 1.54 -4.09 -11.61
C MET A 190 0.20 -3.62 -12.20
N TYR A 191 -0.04 -2.32 -12.33
CA TYR A 191 -1.32 -1.83 -12.85
C TYR A 191 -1.57 -2.18 -14.32
N LEU A 192 -0.62 -1.91 -15.22
CA LEU A 192 -0.82 -2.11 -16.65
C LEU A 192 -0.64 -3.58 -17.06
N GLU A 193 0.48 -4.20 -16.65
CA GLU A 193 0.87 -5.55 -17.09
C GLU A 193 0.39 -6.65 -16.12
N ASN A 194 -0.04 -6.32 -14.91
CA ASN A 194 -0.49 -7.25 -13.86
C ASN A 194 0.50 -8.40 -13.56
N LYS A 195 1.80 -8.11 -13.60
CA LYS A 195 2.87 -9.13 -13.50
C LYS A 195 3.02 -9.76 -12.12
N LEU A 196 2.55 -9.12 -11.05
CA LEU A 196 2.68 -9.65 -9.70
C LEU A 196 1.90 -10.97 -9.50
N ILE A 197 0.71 -11.09 -10.13
CA ILE A 197 -0.12 -12.29 -10.02
C ILE A 197 0.43 -13.48 -10.84
N GLU A 198 1.25 -13.21 -11.86
CA GLU A 198 1.83 -14.24 -12.72
C GLU A 198 3.01 -14.92 -12.00
N PRO A 199 3.04 -16.25 -11.83
CA PRO A 199 4.18 -16.94 -11.28
C PRO A 199 5.45 -16.68 -12.11
N GLY A 200 6.46 -16.06 -11.48
CA GLY A 200 7.69 -15.65 -12.17
C GLY A 200 7.56 -14.44 -13.09
N GLY A 201 6.41 -13.74 -13.06
CA GLY A 201 6.20 -12.52 -13.84
C GLY A 201 7.08 -11.35 -13.42
N LEU A 202 7.54 -11.36 -12.17
CA LEU A 202 8.52 -10.43 -11.59
C LEU A 202 9.69 -11.21 -11.00
N GLU A 203 10.85 -10.55 -10.95
CA GLU A 203 12.06 -11.07 -10.29
C GLU A 203 12.62 -9.99 -9.37
N PHE A 204 12.95 -10.34 -8.12
CA PHE A 204 13.60 -9.47 -7.15
C PHE A 204 14.77 -10.21 -6.48
N GLY A 205 15.91 -9.56 -6.30
CA GLY A 205 17.10 -10.14 -5.69
C GLY A 205 17.55 -11.44 -6.35
N GLY A 206 17.36 -11.59 -7.67
CA GLY A 206 17.65 -12.81 -8.42
C GLY A 206 16.72 -13.99 -8.08
N ALA A 207 15.53 -13.72 -7.50
CA ALA A 207 14.53 -14.74 -7.23
C ALA A 207 13.22 -14.44 -7.99
N PRO A 208 12.65 -15.43 -8.70
CA PRO A 208 11.36 -15.29 -9.34
C PRO A 208 10.26 -15.17 -8.27
N ILE A 209 9.34 -14.23 -8.45
CA ILE A 209 8.24 -14.01 -7.52
C ILE A 209 7.07 -14.91 -7.87
N ASN A 210 6.69 -15.75 -6.91
CA ASN A 210 5.52 -16.62 -7.02
C ASN A 210 4.68 -16.52 -5.75
N LEU A 211 3.54 -15.83 -5.82
CA LEU A 211 2.65 -15.67 -4.67
C LEU A 211 2.09 -17.01 -4.15
N GLY A 212 2.01 -18.04 -5.00
CA GLY A 212 1.62 -19.40 -4.61
C GLY A 212 2.63 -20.11 -3.70
N SER A 213 3.86 -19.61 -3.62
CA SER A 213 4.89 -20.13 -2.70
C SER A 213 4.69 -19.65 -1.26
N ILE A 214 3.90 -18.62 -1.02
CA ILE A 214 3.63 -18.06 0.31
C ILE A 214 2.83 -19.08 1.13
N LYS A 215 3.42 -19.62 2.19
CA LYS A 215 2.77 -20.56 3.12
C LYS A 215 2.38 -19.91 4.45
N THR A 216 2.81 -18.70 4.68
CA THR A 216 2.52 -17.90 5.87
C THR A 216 1.00 -17.75 6.05
N PRO A 217 0.45 -18.08 7.23
CA PRO A 217 -0.95 -17.87 7.54
C PRO A 217 -1.34 -16.40 7.32
N THR A 218 -2.41 -16.19 6.57
CA THR A 218 -2.76 -14.86 6.08
C THR A 218 -4.17 -14.46 6.49
N PHE A 219 -4.32 -13.23 6.96
CA PHE A 219 -5.60 -12.55 7.15
C PHE A 219 -5.72 -11.38 6.17
N ILE A 220 -6.83 -11.31 5.44
CA ILE A 220 -7.11 -10.24 4.49
C ILE A 220 -8.37 -9.53 4.94
N LEU A 221 -8.26 -8.23 5.22
CA LEU A 221 -9.39 -7.33 5.43
C LEU A 221 -9.58 -6.48 4.17
N SER A 222 -10.77 -6.51 3.63
CA SER A 222 -11.19 -5.66 2.53
C SER A 222 -12.49 -4.94 2.87
N THR A 223 -12.79 -3.86 2.17
CA THR A 223 -13.98 -3.07 2.42
C THR A 223 -14.86 -2.99 1.17
N ARG A 224 -16.18 -3.04 1.38
CA ARG A 224 -17.17 -3.21 0.30
C ARG A 224 -17.19 -2.03 -0.67
N GLU A 225 -16.99 -0.82 -0.15
CA GLU A 225 -17.09 0.43 -0.90
C GLU A 225 -15.72 0.99 -1.28
N ASP A 226 -14.70 0.14 -1.28
CA ASP A 226 -13.34 0.51 -1.66
C ASP A 226 -13.26 0.72 -3.19
N HIS A 227 -12.98 1.95 -3.58
CA HIS A 227 -12.82 2.35 -4.98
C HIS A 227 -11.35 2.35 -5.45
N ILE A 228 -10.40 2.20 -4.51
CA ILE A 228 -8.95 2.16 -4.77
C ILE A 228 -8.47 0.71 -4.88
N ALA A 229 -8.85 -0.12 -3.91
CA ALA A 229 -8.54 -1.54 -3.87
C ALA A 229 -9.83 -2.37 -3.79
N PRO A 230 -10.55 -2.55 -4.91
CA PRO A 230 -11.83 -3.25 -4.92
C PRO A 230 -11.74 -4.62 -4.25
N TRP A 231 -12.72 -4.94 -3.43
CA TRP A 231 -12.68 -6.18 -2.62
C TRP A 231 -12.54 -7.45 -3.46
N LYS A 232 -13.00 -7.46 -4.71
CA LYS A 232 -12.83 -8.60 -5.61
C LYS A 232 -11.36 -8.83 -5.97
N SER A 233 -10.62 -7.75 -6.23
CA SER A 233 -9.19 -7.80 -6.50
C SER A 233 -8.39 -8.19 -5.26
N THR A 234 -8.79 -7.72 -4.07
CA THR A 234 -8.14 -8.16 -2.83
C THR A 234 -8.48 -9.62 -2.50
N TYR A 235 -9.68 -10.10 -2.87
CA TYR A 235 -10.09 -11.49 -2.68
C TYR A 235 -9.24 -12.47 -3.51
N ALA A 236 -8.60 -12.02 -4.57
CA ALA A 236 -7.72 -12.87 -5.38
C ALA A 236 -6.64 -13.57 -4.53
N GLY A 237 -6.17 -12.94 -3.43
CA GLY A 237 -5.24 -13.54 -2.47
C GLY A 237 -5.73 -14.86 -1.87
N VAL A 238 -7.05 -15.05 -1.71
CA VAL A 238 -7.63 -16.31 -1.18
C VAL A 238 -7.31 -17.50 -2.07
N ASN A 239 -7.27 -17.29 -3.38
CA ASN A 239 -7.03 -18.35 -4.35
C ASN A 239 -5.56 -18.39 -4.83
N THR A 240 -4.77 -17.37 -4.52
CA THR A 240 -3.40 -17.21 -5.01
C THR A 240 -2.37 -17.70 -4.01
N TYR A 241 -2.53 -17.33 -2.72
CA TYR A 241 -1.58 -17.74 -1.69
C TYR A 241 -1.67 -19.24 -1.41
N GLY A 242 -0.53 -19.88 -1.25
CA GLY A 242 -0.45 -21.32 -1.04
C GLY A 242 -0.62 -21.76 0.42
N GLY A 243 -0.72 -20.83 1.36
CA GLY A 243 -0.99 -21.05 2.78
C GLY A 243 -2.46 -20.85 3.15
N PRO A 244 -2.81 -21.00 4.43
CA PRO A 244 -4.17 -20.78 4.89
C PRO A 244 -4.52 -19.29 4.86
N VAL A 245 -5.67 -18.93 4.27
CA VAL A 245 -6.15 -17.56 4.15
C VAL A 245 -7.52 -17.42 4.82
N LYS A 246 -7.64 -16.38 5.66
CA LYS A 246 -8.92 -15.93 6.20
C LYS A 246 -9.24 -14.55 5.60
N PHE A 247 -10.37 -14.46 4.92
CA PHE A 247 -10.84 -13.22 4.31
C PHE A 247 -12.01 -12.62 5.13
N CYS A 248 -11.94 -11.31 5.33
CA CYS A 248 -12.98 -10.52 5.98
C CYS A 248 -13.40 -9.37 5.06
N LEU A 249 -14.70 -9.26 4.78
CA LEU A 249 -15.27 -8.14 4.04
C LEU A 249 -16.02 -7.24 5.01
N ALA A 250 -15.45 -6.07 5.28
CA ALA A 250 -16.05 -5.03 6.11
C ALA A 250 -16.92 -4.06 5.27
N ALA A 251 -17.66 -3.20 5.96
CA ALA A 251 -18.36 -2.09 5.34
C ALA A 251 -17.44 -0.88 5.13
N SER A 252 -17.95 0.17 4.45
CA SER A 252 -17.25 1.44 4.23
C SER A 252 -16.13 1.38 3.17
N GLY A 253 -15.34 2.45 3.05
CA GLY A 253 -14.33 2.64 2.01
C GLY A 253 -12.91 2.31 2.46
N HIS A 254 -11.95 2.65 1.62
CA HIS A 254 -10.53 2.27 1.71
C HIS A 254 -9.86 2.57 3.07
N ILE A 255 -10.25 3.66 3.73
CA ILE A 255 -9.63 4.12 4.97
C ILE A 255 -10.55 3.87 6.16
N ALA A 256 -11.80 4.30 6.05
CA ALA A 256 -12.74 4.31 7.18
C ALA A 256 -13.29 2.92 7.54
N GLY A 257 -13.00 1.89 6.77
CA GLY A 257 -13.43 0.52 7.00
C GLY A 257 -12.35 -0.40 7.60
N VAL A 258 -11.17 0.17 7.83
CA VAL A 258 -10.00 -0.54 8.38
C VAL A 258 -9.81 -0.25 9.86
#